data_e4b21d55fca0653a6169f4133980aff7
#
_entry.id   e4b21d55fca0653a6169f4133980aff7
#
_cell.length_a   1.000
_cell.length_b   1.000
_cell.length_c   1.000
_cell.angle_alpha   90.00
_cell.angle_beta   90.00
_cell.angle_gamma   90.00
#
_symmetry.space_group_name_H-M   'P 1'
#
loop_
_entity.id
_entity.type
_entity.pdbx_description
1 polymer ?
#
loop_
_entity_poly.entity_id
_entity_poly.type
_entity_poly.pdbx_seq_one_letter_code
_entity_poly.pdbx_strand_id
1 'polypeptide(L)'
;MASEGVGQNLHDHVLVAGHNFATENKIEQSALHGSVAIVYGKSEISNGVRDLMLNVSTTPSVLPPLQSPDHGFKTTFSFTKPKSRGELRLKDLNPFSQPLIDHNIFSHPDDMRGAMAALNLSREILGAASFDRFGGTEQNQSFLENQAAMRSLIVKGSTFFGHHSGTCRMGAGEDAVVDETLKVRGVEGLYVMDASVIPNISSCPTNALVIAMAELSATKL
;
A
#
# COMPACT_ATOMS: atom_id res chain seq x y z
N MET A 1 30.71 -2.74 13.41
CA MET A 1 29.83 -3.92 13.56
C MET A 1 28.86 -3.92 12.37
N ALA A 2 28.75 -5.00 11.65
CA ALA A 2 27.73 -5.11 10.59
C ALA A 2 26.39 -5.49 11.24
N SER A 3 25.32 -4.80 10.92
CA SER A 3 23.96 -5.15 11.33
C SER A 3 23.26 -5.80 10.15
N GLU A 4 23.04 -7.10 10.19
CA GLU A 4 22.42 -7.87 9.10
C GLU A 4 20.97 -7.49 8.84
N GLY A 5 20.31 -6.86 9.83
CA GLY A 5 18.91 -6.41 9.70
C GLY A 5 18.74 -5.13 8.91
N VAL A 6 19.79 -4.34 8.72
CA VAL A 6 19.68 -3.05 7.98
C VAL A 6 19.36 -3.32 6.52
N GLY A 7 18.27 -2.70 6.04
CA GLY A 7 17.79 -2.86 4.67
C GLY A 7 16.92 -4.10 4.45
N GLN A 8 16.81 -5.01 5.41
CA GLN A 8 15.94 -6.17 5.34
C GLN A 8 14.49 -5.84 5.74
N ASN A 9 13.55 -6.77 5.48
CA ASN A 9 12.15 -6.63 5.87
C ASN A 9 11.42 -5.42 5.23
N LEU A 10 11.87 -4.95 4.06
CA LEU A 10 11.19 -3.88 3.32
C LEU A 10 9.76 -4.33 2.98
N HIS A 11 8.78 -3.49 3.31
CA HIS A 11 7.40 -3.68 2.90
C HIS A 11 6.67 -2.35 2.76
N ASP A 12 5.61 -2.34 1.97
CA ASP A 12 4.79 -1.17 1.67
C ASP A 12 3.35 -1.62 1.45
N HIS A 13 2.40 -0.72 1.55
CA HIS A 13 1.07 -0.93 1.00
C HIS A 13 1.16 -0.86 -0.53
N VAL A 14 0.74 -1.93 -1.19
CA VAL A 14 0.63 -1.94 -2.66
C VAL A 14 -0.71 -1.30 -3.03
N LEU A 15 -0.66 -0.16 -3.71
CA LEU A 15 -1.84 0.50 -4.25
C LEU A 15 -2.16 -0.10 -5.62
N VAL A 16 -3.39 -0.52 -5.83
CA VAL A 16 -3.86 -0.98 -7.13
C VAL A 16 -4.84 0.04 -7.72
N ALA A 17 -4.52 0.54 -8.91
CA ALA A 17 -5.37 1.40 -9.72
C ALA A 17 -5.74 0.65 -11.01
N GLY A 18 -7.01 0.73 -11.43
CA GLY A 18 -7.43 0.05 -12.67
C GLY A 18 -8.90 -0.35 -12.70
N HIS A 19 -9.58 -0.24 -11.56
CA HIS A 19 -11.02 -0.46 -11.50
C HIS A 19 -11.76 0.87 -11.64
N ASN A 20 -12.19 1.17 -12.87
CA ASN A 20 -12.85 2.42 -13.25
C ASN A 20 -14.20 2.15 -13.91
N PHE A 21 -15.10 3.13 -13.77
CA PHE A 21 -16.35 3.25 -14.52
C PHE A 21 -16.31 4.53 -15.35
N ALA A 22 -16.50 4.41 -16.67
CA ALA A 22 -16.62 5.56 -17.55
C ALA A 22 -18.05 6.14 -17.48
N THR A 23 -18.16 7.46 -17.45
CA THR A 23 -19.44 8.18 -17.54
C THR A 23 -19.45 9.09 -18.75
N GLU A 24 -20.64 9.37 -19.31
CA GLU A 24 -20.78 10.28 -20.43
C GLU A 24 -20.34 11.70 -20.08
N ASN A 25 -20.71 12.16 -18.88
CA ASN A 25 -20.40 13.49 -18.40
C ASN A 25 -19.47 13.46 -17.21
N LYS A 26 -18.72 14.54 -17.03
CA LYS A 26 -17.90 14.76 -15.84
C LYS A 26 -18.76 14.78 -14.59
N ILE A 27 -18.37 13.99 -13.59
CA ILE A 27 -19.00 14.06 -12.27
C ILE A 27 -18.43 15.29 -11.56
N GLU A 28 -19.31 16.16 -11.07
CA GLU A 28 -18.91 17.34 -10.30
C GLU A 28 -18.09 16.89 -9.08
N GLN A 29 -16.90 17.44 -8.97
CA GLN A 29 -16.03 17.16 -7.83
C GLN A 29 -16.50 17.99 -6.62
N SER A 30 -16.65 17.33 -5.49
CA SER A 30 -16.67 18.07 -4.22
C SER A 30 -15.31 18.77 -4.03
N ALA A 31 -15.27 19.86 -3.29
CA ALA A 31 -14.08 20.69 -3.06
C ALA A 31 -12.89 19.94 -2.40
N LEU A 32 -13.00 18.67 -2.11
CA LEU A 32 -12.04 17.84 -1.40
C LEU A 32 -11.30 16.89 -2.37
N HIS A 33 -10.27 17.38 -3.04
CA HIS A 33 -9.17 16.59 -3.67
C HIS A 33 -9.55 15.34 -4.48
N GLY A 34 -10.77 15.23 -5.03
CA GLY A 34 -11.18 14.10 -5.87
C GLY A 34 -11.45 12.77 -5.15
N SER A 35 -11.09 12.64 -3.88
CA SER A 35 -11.47 11.51 -3.02
C SER A 35 -12.82 11.80 -2.36
N VAL A 36 -13.78 10.87 -2.53
CA VAL A 36 -15.13 11.01 -1.99
C VAL A 36 -15.30 10.24 -0.70
N ALA A 37 -14.69 9.08 -0.63
CA ALA A 37 -14.77 8.20 0.54
C ALA A 37 -13.56 7.27 0.63
N ILE A 38 -13.21 6.90 1.87
CA ILE A 38 -12.28 5.80 2.15
C ILE A 38 -13.06 4.71 2.87
N VAL A 39 -12.97 3.50 2.35
CA VAL A 39 -13.63 2.31 2.90
C VAL A 39 -12.59 1.37 3.46
N TYR A 40 -12.79 0.91 4.69
CA TYR A 40 -11.98 -0.14 5.31
C TYR A 40 -12.80 -1.41 5.45
N GLY A 41 -12.39 -2.46 4.76
CA GLY A 41 -13.00 -3.78 4.75
C GLY A 41 -12.16 -4.86 5.45
N LYS A 42 -12.72 -6.06 5.47
CA LYS A 42 -12.03 -7.27 5.95
C LYS A 42 -12.01 -8.29 4.83
N SER A 43 -10.84 -8.88 4.58
CA SER A 43 -10.75 -10.07 3.74
C SER A 43 -11.08 -11.34 4.53
N GLU A 44 -11.26 -12.45 3.84
CA GLU A 44 -11.44 -13.78 4.46
C GLU A 44 -10.20 -14.25 5.24
N ILE A 45 -9.02 -13.69 4.94
CA ILE A 45 -7.74 -14.01 5.58
C ILE A 45 -7.37 -13.04 6.72
N SER A 46 -8.27 -12.13 7.10
CA SER A 46 -7.98 -10.97 7.95
C SER A 46 -7.77 -11.27 9.43
N ASN A 47 -8.10 -12.47 9.92
CA ASN A 47 -8.13 -12.78 11.36
C ASN A 47 -8.90 -11.73 12.19
N GLY A 48 -9.97 -11.16 11.62
CA GLY A 48 -10.82 -10.17 12.28
C GLY A 48 -10.35 -8.71 12.20
N VAL A 49 -9.16 -8.44 11.71
CA VAL A 49 -8.63 -7.07 11.51
C VAL A 49 -9.14 -6.50 10.18
N ARG A 50 -9.33 -5.17 10.08
CA ARG A 50 -9.54 -4.51 8.79
C ARG A 50 -8.22 -4.48 8.05
N ASP A 51 -8.16 -5.17 6.91
CA ASP A 51 -6.96 -5.38 6.10
C ASP A 51 -7.15 -4.97 4.63
N LEU A 52 -8.32 -4.45 4.27
CA LEU A 52 -8.61 -3.87 2.97
C LEU A 52 -8.84 -2.37 3.13
N MET A 53 -8.26 -1.58 2.23
CA MET A 53 -8.51 -0.15 2.12
C MET A 53 -8.86 0.18 0.67
N LEU A 54 -9.96 0.90 0.47
CA LEU A 54 -10.40 1.37 -0.84
C LEU A 54 -10.62 2.88 -0.77
N ASN A 55 -10.13 3.59 -1.77
CA ASN A 55 -10.39 5.02 -1.93
C ASN A 55 -11.29 5.20 -3.16
N VAL A 56 -12.50 5.71 -2.93
CA VAL A 56 -13.46 6.05 -3.99
C VAL A 56 -13.18 7.46 -4.47
N SER A 57 -13.08 7.64 -5.79
CA SER A 57 -12.76 8.94 -6.41
C SER A 57 -13.61 9.17 -7.66
N THR A 58 -13.93 10.43 -7.94
CA THR A 58 -14.59 10.89 -9.17
C THR A 58 -13.62 11.30 -10.27
N THR A 59 -12.31 11.04 -10.06
CA THR A 59 -11.27 11.27 -11.06
C THR A 59 -10.69 9.94 -11.48
N PRO A 60 -11.08 9.38 -12.65
CA PRO A 60 -10.49 8.15 -13.16
C PRO A 60 -8.98 8.30 -13.33
N SER A 61 -8.24 7.27 -13.00
CA SER A 61 -6.83 7.16 -13.35
C SER A 61 -6.39 5.72 -13.28
N VAL A 62 -5.41 5.38 -14.10
CA VAL A 62 -4.76 4.06 -14.13
C VAL A 62 -3.28 4.23 -14.40
N LEU A 63 -2.55 3.13 -14.26
CA LEU A 63 -1.17 3.03 -14.72
C LEU A 63 -1.12 2.39 -16.11
N PRO A 64 -0.25 2.84 -17.02
CA PRO A 64 -0.02 2.15 -18.28
C PRO A 64 0.36 0.68 -18.02
N PRO A 65 -0.11 -0.30 -18.82
CA PRO A 65 -0.81 -0.15 -20.10
C PRO A 65 -2.34 -0.10 -19.99
N LEU A 66 -2.92 0.03 -18.82
CA LEU A 66 -4.38 0.13 -18.65
C LEU A 66 -4.88 1.47 -19.22
N GLN A 67 -6.14 1.49 -19.65
CA GLN A 67 -6.77 2.69 -20.18
C GLN A 67 -7.67 3.34 -19.13
N SER A 68 -7.56 4.66 -19.00
CA SER A 68 -8.42 5.48 -18.16
C SER A 68 -9.46 6.18 -19.03
N PRO A 69 -10.74 6.19 -18.63
CA PRO A 69 -11.72 7.04 -19.30
C PRO A 69 -11.48 8.52 -18.96
N ASP A 70 -11.97 9.43 -19.83
CA ASP A 70 -11.87 10.87 -19.63
C ASP A 70 -12.70 11.33 -18.43
N HIS A 71 -13.86 10.71 -18.23
CA HIS A 71 -14.80 11.00 -17.16
C HIS A 71 -15.27 9.72 -16.48
N GLY A 72 -15.58 9.82 -15.19
CA GLY A 72 -16.09 8.69 -14.45
C GLY A 72 -15.76 8.68 -12.97
N PHE A 73 -15.79 7.49 -12.40
CA PHE A 73 -15.42 7.23 -11.02
C PHE A 73 -14.60 5.94 -10.93
N LYS A 74 -13.88 5.81 -9.86
CA LYS A 74 -12.99 4.67 -9.63
C LYS A 74 -12.87 4.31 -8.16
N THR A 75 -12.30 3.13 -7.92
CA THR A 75 -11.55 2.86 -6.69
C THR A 75 -10.08 2.67 -6.99
N THR A 76 -9.25 3.14 -6.09
CA THR A 76 -7.93 2.57 -5.84
C THR A 76 -8.01 1.75 -4.56
N PHE A 77 -7.36 0.60 -4.53
CA PHE A 77 -7.47 -0.29 -3.39
C PHE A 77 -6.13 -0.89 -3.00
N SER A 78 -6.05 -1.36 -1.76
CA SER A 78 -4.87 -1.97 -1.19
C SER A 78 -5.25 -3.09 -0.22
N PHE A 79 -4.48 -4.17 -0.22
CA PHE A 79 -4.38 -5.09 0.89
C PHE A 79 -3.34 -4.52 1.87
N THR A 80 -3.77 -4.13 3.08
CA THR A 80 -2.97 -3.32 3.99
C THR A 80 -2.16 -4.14 5.01
N LYS A 81 -2.16 -5.46 4.89
CA LYS A 81 -1.37 -6.38 5.73
C LYS A 81 -0.46 -7.28 4.90
N PRO A 82 0.44 -6.70 4.06
CA PRO A 82 1.29 -7.47 3.18
C PRO A 82 2.21 -8.39 3.98
N LYS A 83 2.37 -9.62 3.49
CA LYS A 83 3.31 -10.62 4.03
C LYS A 83 4.59 -10.74 3.20
N SER A 84 4.56 -10.28 1.95
CA SER A 84 5.76 -10.16 1.12
C SER A 84 6.78 -9.24 1.78
N ARG A 85 8.04 -9.61 1.66
CA ARG A 85 9.16 -8.83 2.19
C ARG A 85 10.21 -8.69 1.11
N GLY A 86 10.70 -7.48 0.96
CA GLY A 86 11.78 -7.09 0.10
C GLY A 86 13.00 -6.61 0.88
N GLU A 87 13.90 -5.99 0.17
CA GLU A 87 15.15 -5.51 0.74
C GLU A 87 15.64 -4.21 0.07
N LEU A 88 16.46 -3.49 0.81
CA LEU A 88 17.22 -2.34 0.33
C LEU A 88 18.69 -2.62 0.58
N ARG A 89 19.54 -2.51 -0.46
CA ARG A 89 20.98 -2.76 -0.36
C ARG A 89 21.78 -1.62 -0.97
N LEU A 90 22.97 -1.39 -0.43
CA LEU A 90 23.94 -0.51 -1.09
C LEU A 90 24.37 -1.16 -2.42
N LYS A 91 24.41 -0.34 -3.47
CA LYS A 91 24.91 -0.77 -4.77
C LYS A 91 26.43 -0.95 -4.75
N ASP A 92 27.10 -0.02 -4.09
CA ASP A 92 28.56 0.07 -3.98
C ASP A 92 28.93 0.94 -2.75
N LEU A 93 30.20 1.24 -2.56
CA LEU A 93 30.71 2.07 -1.46
C LEU A 93 30.62 3.57 -1.70
N ASN A 94 30.18 4.02 -2.89
CA ASN A 94 29.97 5.43 -3.15
C ASN A 94 28.64 5.90 -2.51
N PRO A 95 28.66 6.82 -1.53
CA PRO A 95 27.46 7.26 -0.83
C PRO A 95 26.45 8.02 -1.72
N PHE A 96 26.85 8.43 -2.91
CA PHE A 96 25.98 9.09 -3.89
C PHE A 96 25.33 8.11 -4.87
N SER A 97 25.71 6.86 -4.88
CA SER A 97 25.05 5.83 -5.70
C SER A 97 23.64 5.56 -5.17
N GLN A 98 22.69 5.42 -6.11
CA GLN A 98 21.33 5.00 -5.75
C GLN A 98 21.36 3.59 -5.18
N PRO A 99 20.64 3.32 -4.08
CA PRO A 99 20.54 1.97 -3.53
C PRO A 99 19.81 1.03 -4.49
N LEU A 100 20.03 -0.26 -4.32
CA LEU A 100 19.25 -1.31 -4.95
C LEU A 100 18.03 -1.58 -4.07
N ILE A 101 16.84 -1.41 -4.63
CA ILE A 101 15.58 -1.57 -3.91
C ILE A 101 14.78 -2.69 -4.60
N ASP A 102 14.54 -3.77 -3.87
CA ASP A 102 13.64 -4.84 -4.29
C ASP A 102 12.45 -4.90 -3.31
N HIS A 103 11.27 -4.53 -3.78
CA HIS A 103 10.06 -4.58 -2.97
C HIS A 103 9.48 -5.98 -2.87
N ASN A 104 9.83 -6.88 -3.79
CA ASN A 104 9.41 -8.29 -3.83
C ASN A 104 7.88 -8.47 -3.61
N ILE A 105 7.07 -7.55 -4.19
CA ILE A 105 5.60 -7.54 -4.02
C ILE A 105 4.98 -8.82 -4.57
N PHE A 106 3.88 -9.26 -3.93
CA PHE A 106 3.16 -10.49 -4.27
C PHE A 106 3.98 -11.78 -4.22
N SER A 107 5.16 -11.77 -3.59
CA SER A 107 5.95 -12.99 -3.37
C SER A 107 5.27 -13.95 -2.37
N HIS A 108 4.44 -13.42 -1.47
CA HIS A 108 3.59 -14.23 -0.59
C HIS A 108 2.18 -14.38 -1.20
N PRO A 109 1.63 -15.61 -1.30
CA PRO A 109 0.34 -15.85 -1.97
C PRO A 109 -0.85 -15.13 -1.32
N ASP A 110 -0.80 -14.86 -0.02
CA ASP A 110 -1.88 -14.15 0.67
C ASP A 110 -2.01 -12.69 0.21
N ASP A 111 -0.93 -12.06 -0.24
CA ASP A 111 -0.99 -10.67 -0.71
C ASP A 111 -1.85 -10.56 -1.97
N MET A 112 -1.71 -11.51 -2.89
CA MET A 112 -2.58 -11.59 -4.05
C MET A 112 -4.03 -11.96 -3.67
N ARG A 113 -4.23 -12.84 -2.68
CA ARG A 113 -5.58 -13.17 -2.18
C ARG A 113 -6.26 -11.95 -1.58
N GLY A 114 -5.54 -11.19 -0.76
CA GLY A 114 -6.02 -9.94 -0.18
C GLY A 114 -6.34 -8.88 -1.24
N ALA A 115 -5.48 -8.70 -2.25
CA ALA A 115 -5.72 -7.77 -3.35
C ALA A 115 -6.92 -8.19 -4.21
N MET A 116 -7.13 -9.50 -4.44
CA MET A 116 -8.33 -10.03 -5.10
C MET A 116 -9.60 -9.76 -4.30
N ALA A 117 -9.55 -9.92 -2.97
CA ALA A 117 -10.67 -9.58 -2.09
C ALA A 117 -11.00 -8.08 -2.15
N ALA A 118 -9.99 -7.22 -2.20
CA ALA A 118 -10.17 -5.77 -2.35
C ALA A 118 -10.80 -5.41 -3.71
N LEU A 119 -10.38 -6.06 -4.80
CA LEU A 119 -11.00 -5.88 -6.12
C LEU A 119 -12.47 -6.31 -6.12
N ASN A 120 -12.81 -7.45 -5.52
CA ASN A 120 -14.18 -7.92 -5.41
C ASN A 120 -15.05 -6.96 -4.59
N LEU A 121 -14.56 -6.47 -3.46
CA LEU A 121 -15.23 -5.45 -2.65
C LEU A 121 -15.40 -4.14 -3.44
N SER A 122 -14.41 -3.76 -4.24
CA SER A 122 -14.49 -2.60 -5.14
C SER A 122 -15.63 -2.76 -6.15
N ARG A 123 -15.76 -3.93 -6.77
CA ARG A 123 -16.84 -4.21 -7.72
C ARG A 123 -18.22 -4.21 -7.06
N GLU A 124 -18.32 -4.77 -5.86
CA GLU A 124 -19.56 -4.74 -5.08
C GLU A 124 -20.00 -3.29 -4.77
N ILE A 125 -19.08 -2.45 -4.31
CA ILE A 125 -19.36 -1.05 -3.98
C ILE A 125 -19.77 -0.25 -5.22
N LEU A 126 -18.94 -0.27 -6.28
CA LEU A 126 -19.18 0.55 -7.46
C LEU A 126 -20.31 0.01 -8.35
N GLY A 127 -20.65 -1.28 -8.24
CA GLY A 127 -21.80 -1.89 -8.89
C GLY A 127 -23.12 -1.77 -8.11
N ALA A 128 -23.12 -1.11 -6.95
CA ALA A 128 -24.34 -0.90 -6.17
C ALA A 128 -25.31 0.07 -6.86
N ALA A 129 -26.61 -0.16 -6.73
CA ALA A 129 -27.68 0.64 -7.38
C ALA A 129 -27.58 2.15 -7.09
N SER A 130 -26.97 2.55 -5.99
CA SER A 130 -26.70 3.98 -5.68
C SER A 130 -25.80 4.67 -6.71
N PHE A 131 -24.99 3.90 -7.47
CA PHE A 131 -24.14 4.41 -8.54
C PHE A 131 -24.83 4.46 -9.91
N ASP A 132 -25.99 3.80 -10.10
CA ASP A 132 -26.74 3.77 -11.39
C ASP A 132 -27.07 5.18 -11.90
N ARG A 133 -27.32 6.11 -10.99
CA ARG A 133 -27.58 7.53 -11.31
C ARG A 133 -26.47 8.22 -12.10
N PHE A 134 -25.26 7.68 -12.09
CA PHE A 134 -24.11 8.23 -12.83
C PHE A 134 -23.97 7.62 -14.23
N GLY A 135 -24.75 6.57 -14.57
CA GLY A 135 -24.71 5.92 -15.88
C GLY A 135 -23.35 5.32 -16.23
N GLY A 136 -22.61 4.84 -15.20
CA GLY A 136 -21.24 4.38 -15.39
C GLY A 136 -21.15 3.01 -16.07
N THR A 137 -20.19 2.86 -17.00
CA THR A 137 -19.85 1.59 -17.63
C THR A 137 -18.50 1.09 -17.11
N GLU A 138 -18.49 -0.12 -16.52
CA GLU A 138 -17.25 -0.74 -15.98
C GLU A 138 -16.21 -0.89 -17.10
N GLN A 139 -15.00 -0.40 -16.85
CA GLN A 139 -13.90 -0.43 -17.79
C GLN A 139 -13.00 -1.64 -17.58
N ASN A 140 -12.13 -1.93 -18.57
CA ASN A 140 -11.17 -3.03 -18.50
C ASN A 140 -11.84 -4.41 -18.28
N GLN A 141 -13.03 -4.63 -18.84
CA GLN A 141 -13.86 -5.83 -18.63
C GLN A 141 -13.12 -7.13 -18.96
N SER A 142 -12.28 -7.14 -20.00
CA SER A 142 -11.47 -8.31 -20.35
C SER A 142 -10.54 -8.78 -19.22
N PHE A 143 -10.16 -7.88 -18.32
CA PHE A 143 -9.40 -8.22 -17.12
C PHE A 143 -10.27 -8.69 -15.94
N LEU A 144 -11.59 -8.71 -16.10
CA LEU A 144 -12.53 -9.06 -15.02
C LEU A 144 -13.28 -10.38 -15.30
N GLU A 145 -13.00 -11.01 -16.43
CA GLU A 145 -13.72 -12.23 -16.91
C GLU A 145 -13.43 -13.47 -16.06
N ASN A 146 -12.22 -13.57 -15.52
CA ASN A 146 -11.81 -14.73 -14.73
C ASN A 146 -10.68 -14.36 -13.75
N GLN A 147 -10.36 -15.28 -12.83
CA GLN A 147 -9.35 -15.03 -11.81
C GLN A 147 -7.95 -14.72 -12.36
N ALA A 148 -7.54 -15.34 -13.46
CA ALA A 148 -6.24 -15.09 -14.06
C ALA A 148 -6.16 -13.67 -14.65
N ALA A 149 -7.23 -13.24 -15.33
CA ALA A 149 -7.37 -11.89 -15.85
C ALA A 149 -7.39 -10.84 -14.71
N MET A 150 -8.13 -11.08 -13.63
CA MET A 150 -8.16 -10.21 -12.46
C MET A 150 -6.76 -10.07 -11.79
N ARG A 151 -6.02 -11.18 -11.67
CA ARG A 151 -4.62 -11.13 -11.19
C ARG A 151 -3.74 -10.28 -12.10
N SER A 152 -3.93 -10.39 -13.43
CA SER A 152 -3.21 -9.56 -14.39
C SER A 152 -3.55 -8.08 -14.25
N LEU A 153 -4.82 -7.73 -14.00
CA LEU A 153 -5.23 -6.36 -13.70
C LEU A 153 -4.51 -5.83 -12.45
N ILE A 154 -4.53 -6.61 -11.37
CA ILE A 154 -3.89 -6.24 -10.11
C ILE A 154 -2.40 -5.96 -10.33
N VAL A 155 -1.67 -6.89 -10.97
CA VAL A 155 -0.24 -6.70 -11.23
C VAL A 155 0.05 -5.46 -12.09
N LYS A 156 -0.71 -5.28 -13.19
CA LYS A 156 -0.53 -4.13 -14.09
C LYS A 156 -0.95 -2.79 -13.47
N GLY A 157 -1.95 -2.82 -12.59
CA GLY A 157 -2.45 -1.63 -11.89
C GLY A 157 -1.71 -1.32 -10.59
N SER A 158 -0.72 -2.14 -10.23
CA SER A 158 0.00 -1.98 -8.96
C SER A 158 1.07 -0.91 -9.01
N THR A 159 1.14 -0.13 -7.94
CA THR A 159 2.22 0.81 -7.63
C THR A 159 2.46 0.87 -6.13
N PHE A 160 3.53 1.52 -5.73
CA PHE A 160 3.84 1.74 -4.31
C PHE A 160 2.98 2.88 -3.76
N PHE A 161 2.47 2.69 -2.54
CA PHE A 161 1.73 3.75 -1.84
C PHE A 161 2.68 4.81 -1.26
N GLY A 162 3.95 4.45 -1.06
CA GLY A 162 4.95 5.29 -0.43
C GLY A 162 4.93 5.18 1.11
N HIS A 163 4.44 4.07 1.64
CA HIS A 163 4.43 3.74 3.06
C HIS A 163 5.58 2.78 3.42
N HIS A 164 6.74 2.90 2.76
CA HIS A 164 7.90 2.04 2.95
C HIS A 164 8.27 1.93 4.42
N SER A 165 8.38 0.68 4.90
CA SER A 165 8.56 0.38 6.32
C SER A 165 9.50 -0.81 6.51
N GLY A 166 10.06 -0.94 7.71
CA GLY A 166 10.67 -2.18 8.19
C GLY A 166 12.17 -2.34 8.00
N THR A 167 12.84 -1.47 7.25
CA THR A 167 14.26 -1.64 6.88
C THR A 167 15.28 -1.38 8.00
N CYS A 168 14.83 -0.83 9.14
CA CYS A 168 15.58 -0.74 10.40
C CYS A 168 14.71 -1.23 11.55
N ARG A 169 14.03 -2.39 11.38
CA ARG A 169 12.96 -2.84 12.24
C ARG A 169 13.34 -2.92 13.71
N MET A 170 12.40 -2.51 14.57
CA MET A 170 12.55 -2.72 16.00
C MET A 170 12.24 -4.18 16.38
N GLY A 171 12.83 -4.62 17.47
CA GLY A 171 12.54 -5.94 18.02
C GLY A 171 13.58 -6.44 19.02
N ALA A 172 13.32 -7.63 19.58
CA ALA A 172 14.22 -8.30 20.51
C ALA A 172 15.17 -9.30 19.80
N GLY A 173 14.86 -9.74 18.57
CA GLY A 173 15.65 -10.72 17.82
C GLY A 173 17.02 -10.16 17.37
N GLU A 174 17.93 -11.06 16.98
CA GLU A 174 19.27 -10.69 16.52
C GLU A 174 19.27 -9.85 15.24
N ASP A 175 18.26 -10.03 14.40
CA ASP A 175 18.00 -9.30 13.17
C ASP A 175 17.27 -7.95 13.38
N ALA A 176 17.00 -7.56 14.63
CA ALA A 176 16.47 -6.22 14.93
C ALA A 176 17.58 -5.18 14.86
N VAL A 177 17.32 -4.06 14.18
CA VAL A 177 18.27 -2.94 14.05
C VAL A 177 18.20 -2.01 15.24
N VAL A 178 16.98 -1.74 15.75
CA VAL A 178 16.77 -0.91 16.92
C VAL A 178 16.03 -1.67 18.02
N ASP A 179 16.20 -1.24 19.26
CA ASP A 179 15.44 -1.75 20.40
C ASP A 179 14.08 -1.02 20.56
N GLU A 180 13.34 -1.30 21.63
CA GLU A 180 12.03 -0.70 21.91
C GLU A 180 12.10 0.79 22.25
N THR A 181 13.29 1.34 22.48
CA THR A 181 13.54 2.78 22.66
C THR A 181 13.98 3.47 21.37
N LEU A 182 14.00 2.75 20.25
CA LEU A 182 14.46 3.16 18.92
C LEU A 182 15.97 3.46 18.85
N LYS A 183 16.74 3.03 19.84
CA LYS A 183 18.20 3.12 19.86
C LYS A 183 18.79 2.04 18.96
N VAL A 184 19.77 2.42 18.12
CA VAL A 184 20.49 1.47 17.26
C VAL A 184 21.34 0.52 18.10
N ARG A 185 21.17 -0.76 17.90
CA ARG A 185 21.91 -1.80 18.63
C ARG A 185 23.40 -1.77 18.28
N GLY A 186 24.22 -1.81 19.31
CA GLY A 186 25.68 -1.82 19.18
C GLY A 186 26.31 -0.49 18.78
N VAL A 187 25.54 0.59 18.73
CA VAL A 187 26.03 1.95 18.46
C VAL A 187 25.50 2.88 19.57
N GLU A 188 26.39 3.62 20.22
CA GLU A 188 25.99 4.58 21.25
C GLU A 188 25.53 5.90 20.64
N GLY A 189 24.47 6.49 21.19
CA GLY A 189 23.97 7.82 20.83
C GLY A 189 23.29 7.89 19.46
N LEU A 190 22.99 6.74 18.80
CA LEU A 190 22.33 6.71 17.50
C LEU A 190 20.91 6.14 17.63
N TYR A 191 19.94 6.83 17.03
CA TYR A 191 18.53 6.47 17.03
C TYR A 191 17.95 6.52 15.61
N VAL A 192 16.94 5.71 15.32
CA VAL A 192 16.14 5.77 14.09
C VAL A 192 14.69 5.95 14.51
N MET A 193 14.02 7.02 14.01
CA MET A 193 12.66 7.40 14.40
C MET A 193 11.74 7.67 13.22
N ASP A 194 11.79 6.79 12.22
CA ASP A 194 10.96 6.87 11.03
C ASP A 194 10.24 5.53 10.74
N ALA A 195 9.56 5.43 9.61
CA ALA A 195 8.80 4.22 9.26
C ALA A 195 9.67 2.96 9.15
N SER A 196 10.97 3.09 8.96
CA SER A 196 11.87 1.94 8.83
C SER A 196 11.93 1.07 10.08
N VAL A 197 11.61 1.64 11.26
CA VAL A 197 11.60 0.87 12.51
C VAL A 197 10.34 0.02 12.70
N ILE A 198 9.29 0.21 11.91
CA ILE A 198 8.01 -0.49 12.04
C ILE A 198 8.18 -1.96 11.59
N PRO A 199 8.06 -2.95 12.50
CA PRO A 199 8.31 -4.36 12.14
C PRO A 199 7.23 -4.96 11.23
N ASN A 200 5.98 -4.51 11.37
CA ASN A 200 4.85 -4.85 10.52
C ASN A 200 3.98 -3.61 10.34
N ILE A 201 3.73 -3.24 9.10
CA ILE A 201 2.98 -2.03 8.75
C ILE A 201 1.55 -2.05 9.34
N SER A 202 1.08 -0.87 9.76
CA SER A 202 -0.30 -0.68 10.26
C SER A 202 -1.33 -0.93 9.14
N SER A 203 -2.61 -1.08 9.49
CA SER A 203 -3.69 -1.18 8.48
C SER A 203 -4.10 0.19 7.90
N CYS A 204 -3.50 1.27 8.40
CA CYS A 204 -3.78 2.65 8.00
C CYS A 204 -2.53 3.29 7.39
N PRO A 205 -2.68 4.42 6.67
CA PRO A 205 -1.54 5.25 6.25
C PRO A 205 -0.59 5.54 7.39
N THR A 206 0.71 5.48 7.12
CA THR A 206 1.76 5.45 8.17
C THR A 206 2.10 6.83 8.74
N ASN A 207 1.74 7.92 8.05
CA ASN A 207 2.20 9.27 8.39
C ASN A 207 1.89 9.69 9.84
N ALA A 208 0.65 9.55 10.29
CA ALA A 208 0.27 9.94 11.65
C ALA A 208 0.96 9.08 12.72
N LEU A 209 1.12 7.77 12.43
CA LEU A 209 1.83 6.85 13.32
C LEU A 209 3.30 7.24 13.45
N VAL A 210 3.96 7.55 12.34
CA VAL A 210 5.39 7.94 12.33
C VAL A 210 5.61 9.23 13.08
N ILE A 211 4.77 10.26 12.85
CA ILE A 211 4.86 11.53 13.59
C ILE A 211 4.69 11.30 15.09
N ALA A 212 3.65 10.58 15.50
CA ALA A 212 3.39 10.31 16.92
C ALA A 212 4.51 9.51 17.59
N MET A 213 5.06 8.52 16.88
CA MET A 213 6.17 7.70 17.37
C MET A 213 7.46 8.53 17.52
N ALA A 214 7.79 9.36 16.54
CA ALA A 214 8.98 10.21 16.58
C ALA A 214 8.90 11.25 17.70
N GLU A 215 7.76 11.95 17.84
CA GLU A 215 7.51 12.90 18.92
C GLU A 215 7.65 12.24 20.30
N LEU A 216 6.96 11.11 20.51
CA LEU A 216 7.01 10.40 21.78
C LEU A 216 8.42 9.92 22.13
N SER A 217 9.19 9.47 21.13
CA SER A 217 10.55 8.98 21.36
C SER A 217 11.53 10.12 21.62
N ALA A 218 11.41 11.23 20.91
CA ALA A 218 12.25 12.42 21.11
C ALA A 218 12.12 13.03 22.52
N THR A 219 10.95 12.90 23.16
CA THR A 219 10.76 13.38 24.55
C THR A 219 11.50 12.54 25.60
N LYS A 220 12.06 11.39 25.22
CA LYS A 220 12.77 10.47 26.12
C LYS A 220 14.30 10.52 25.97
N LEU A 221 14.80 11.34 25.04
CA LEU A 221 16.22 11.60 24.83
C LEU A 221 16.71 12.71 25.71
#